data_ea468afb2ffecc15058b53ef01714a90
#
_entry.id   ea468afb2ffecc15058b53ef01714a90
#
_cell.length_a   1.000
_cell.length_b   1.000
_cell.length_c   1.000
_cell.angle_alpha   90.00
_cell.angle_beta   90.00
_cell.angle_gamma   90.00
#
_symmetry.space_group_name_H-M   'P 1'
#
loop_
_entity.id
_entity.type
_entity.pdbx_description
1 polymer ?
#
loop_
_entity_poly.entity_id
_entity_poly.type
_entity_poly.pdbx_seq_one_letter_code
_entity_poly.pdbx_strand_id
1 'polypeptide(L)'
;DLTYWGLGATDHLVTAWIALSEVNVESGCMQFVAGSHANQILPHEDTFADNNLLSRGQEIQVQVAEEDKTDIVLRSGQVSLHHGRMIHGSGPNSSEDRRIGFVIRYVSPDVMQEVAQKDYAMLVRGVDRARHFVHYTPPPSLFAPSHLALYEEIREAKKQAMMAGASKSSTLYD
;
A
#
# COMPACT_ATOMS: atom_id res chain seq x y z
N ASP A 1 -3.78 3.81 3.09
CA ASP A 1 -3.58 2.38 2.70
C ASP A 1 -4.84 1.52 2.94
N LEU A 2 -5.55 1.70 4.06
CA LEU A 2 -6.68 0.82 4.42
C LEU A 2 -7.78 0.79 3.34
N THR A 3 -8.26 1.95 2.92
CA THR A 3 -9.33 2.06 1.92
C THR A 3 -8.91 1.45 0.58
N TYR A 4 -7.68 1.70 0.16
CA TYR A 4 -7.14 1.18 -1.10
C TYR A 4 -7.11 -0.37 -1.13
N TRP A 5 -6.86 -1.00 0.01
CA TRP A 5 -6.78 -2.45 0.12
C TRP A 5 -8.10 -3.11 0.55
N GLY A 6 -9.16 -2.34 0.77
CA GLY A 6 -10.46 -2.84 1.19
C GLY A 6 -10.49 -3.42 2.61
N LEU A 7 -9.57 -2.97 3.45
CA LEU A 7 -9.51 -3.40 4.85
C LEU A 7 -10.36 -2.49 5.73
N GLY A 8 -10.96 -3.06 6.76
CA GLY A 8 -11.70 -2.31 7.77
C GLY A 8 -10.85 -1.29 8.52
N ALA A 9 -11.49 -0.31 9.15
CA ALA A 9 -10.82 0.67 9.98
C ALA A 9 -10.12 -0.03 11.14
N THR A 10 -8.79 0.00 11.16
CA THR A 10 -7.98 -0.71 12.15
C THR A 10 -6.73 0.09 12.51
N ASP A 11 -6.25 -0.12 13.74
CA ASP A 11 -4.92 0.31 14.19
C ASP A 11 -3.87 -0.80 14.01
N HIS A 12 -4.28 -1.96 13.51
CA HIS A 12 -3.48 -3.17 13.44
C HIS A 12 -2.85 -3.40 12.05
N LEU A 13 -2.51 -2.32 11.36
CA LEU A 13 -1.78 -2.36 10.09
C LEU A 13 -0.59 -1.39 10.12
N VAL A 14 0.58 -1.90 9.75
CA VAL A 14 1.78 -1.09 9.54
C VAL A 14 2.39 -1.39 8.18
N THR A 15 2.72 -0.33 7.46
CA THR A 15 3.46 -0.41 6.20
C THR A 15 4.94 -0.20 6.47
N ALA A 16 5.77 -1.13 6.00
CA ALA A 16 7.21 -0.99 5.91
C ALA A 16 7.58 -0.65 4.47
N TRP A 17 8.18 0.51 4.26
CA TRP A 17 8.71 0.94 2.97
C TRP A 17 10.23 0.94 3.01
N ILE A 18 10.85 0.05 2.25
CA ILE A 18 12.30 -0.20 2.23
C ILE A 18 12.89 0.49 1.01
N ALA A 19 13.83 1.42 1.22
CA ALA A 19 14.54 2.08 0.14
C ALA A 19 15.53 1.12 -0.52
N LEU A 20 15.36 0.84 -1.81
CA LEU A 20 16.30 0.06 -2.62
C LEU A 20 17.26 0.95 -3.42
N SER A 21 16.94 2.23 -3.54
CA SER A 21 17.79 3.30 -4.08
C SER A 21 17.89 4.44 -3.08
N GLU A 22 18.71 5.45 -3.37
CA GLU A 22 18.67 6.71 -2.63
C GLU A 22 17.31 7.38 -2.80
N VAL A 23 16.77 7.92 -1.70
CA VAL A 23 15.46 8.57 -1.64
C VAL A 23 15.63 9.94 -1.01
N ASN A 24 15.42 10.97 -1.80
CA ASN A 24 15.55 12.37 -1.41
C ASN A 24 14.41 13.22 -2.01
N VAL A 25 14.41 14.50 -1.75
CA VAL A 25 13.36 15.41 -2.24
C VAL A 25 13.31 15.43 -3.77
N GLU A 26 14.46 15.46 -4.44
CA GLU A 26 14.55 15.49 -5.91
C GLU A 26 13.99 14.20 -6.55
N SER A 27 14.23 13.05 -5.91
CA SER A 27 13.67 11.76 -6.35
C SER A 27 12.19 11.58 -5.98
N GLY A 28 11.53 12.61 -5.42
CA GLY A 28 10.13 12.57 -5.00
C GLY A 28 9.91 11.67 -3.79
N CYS A 29 10.66 11.86 -2.69
CA CYS A 29 10.47 11.09 -1.46
C CYS A 29 9.02 11.18 -0.96
N MET A 30 8.61 10.22 -0.13
CA MET A 30 7.34 10.34 0.56
C MET A 30 7.36 11.51 1.54
N GLN A 31 6.23 12.15 1.69
CA GLN A 31 5.95 13.18 2.70
C GLN A 31 4.88 12.66 3.64
N PHE A 32 5.10 12.81 4.94
CA PHE A 32 4.16 12.40 5.97
C PHE A 32 3.63 13.62 6.72
N VAL A 33 2.36 13.52 7.14
CA VAL A 33 1.77 14.48 8.10
C VAL A 33 1.82 13.85 9.49
N ALA A 34 2.73 14.35 10.34
CA ALA A 34 2.97 13.79 11.67
C ALA A 34 1.69 13.77 12.52
N GLY A 35 1.42 12.64 13.19
CA GLY A 35 0.22 12.48 14.04
C GLY A 35 -1.09 12.23 13.31
N SER A 36 -1.14 12.34 11.98
CA SER A 36 -2.38 12.20 11.20
C SER A 36 -3.05 10.82 11.28
N HIS A 37 -2.31 9.79 11.68
CA HIS A 37 -2.84 8.45 11.92
C HIS A 37 -3.88 8.38 13.03
N ALA A 38 -3.92 9.35 13.94
CA ALA A 38 -4.92 9.45 15.00
C ALA A 38 -6.31 9.86 14.47
N ASN A 39 -6.38 10.39 13.26
CA ASN A 39 -7.64 10.78 12.63
C ASN A 39 -8.40 9.55 12.12
N GLN A 40 -9.71 9.74 11.88
CA GLN A 40 -10.51 8.75 11.16
C GLN A 40 -10.10 8.69 9.69
N ILE A 41 -10.53 7.64 8.98
CA ILE A 41 -10.36 7.55 7.53
C ILE A 41 -11.11 8.72 6.89
N LEU A 42 -10.37 9.51 6.11
CA LEU A 42 -10.91 10.65 5.39
C LEU A 42 -11.57 10.20 4.08
N PRO A 43 -12.53 10.96 3.54
CA PRO A 43 -13.09 10.69 2.22
C PRO A 43 -12.01 10.64 1.15
N HIS A 44 -12.13 9.67 0.24
CA HIS A 44 -11.25 9.51 -0.91
C HIS A 44 -12.01 9.79 -2.19
N GLU A 45 -11.37 10.44 -3.13
CA GLU A 45 -11.87 10.62 -4.51
C GLU A 45 -10.97 9.90 -5.50
N ASP A 46 -11.59 9.33 -6.54
CA ASP A 46 -10.90 8.70 -7.66
C ASP A 46 -10.63 9.77 -8.72
N THR A 47 -9.38 10.10 -8.96
CA THR A 47 -9.00 11.09 -9.99
C THR A 47 -8.77 10.44 -11.35
N PHE A 48 -8.32 9.20 -11.39
CA PHE A 48 -7.85 8.51 -12.61
C PHE A 48 -6.84 9.33 -13.41
N ALA A 49 -6.05 10.16 -12.74
CA ALA A 49 -5.07 11.03 -13.37
C ALA A 49 -3.92 10.20 -13.98
N ASP A 50 -3.54 10.51 -15.20
CA ASP A 50 -2.50 9.78 -15.97
C ASP A 50 -1.11 9.83 -15.30
N ASN A 51 -0.86 10.83 -14.47
CA ASN A 51 0.39 11.01 -13.74
C ASN A 51 0.38 10.40 -12.34
N ASN A 52 -0.64 9.62 -11.98
CA ASN A 52 -0.75 8.96 -10.68
C ASN A 52 -0.41 7.47 -10.81
N LEU A 53 0.43 6.97 -9.89
CA LEU A 53 0.86 5.55 -9.87
C LEU A 53 -0.19 4.60 -9.27
N LEU A 54 -1.25 5.13 -8.65
CA LEU A 54 -2.33 4.30 -8.10
C LEU A 54 -3.34 3.94 -9.19
N SER A 55 -3.88 2.73 -9.13
CA SER A 55 -4.83 2.21 -10.12
C SER A 55 -6.05 3.10 -10.36
N ARG A 56 -6.51 3.81 -9.33
CA ARG A 56 -7.65 4.74 -9.36
C ARG A 56 -7.21 6.20 -9.21
N GLY A 57 -5.92 6.45 -8.97
CA GLY A 57 -5.45 7.79 -8.62
C GLY A 57 -6.14 8.35 -7.38
N GLN A 58 -6.39 7.51 -6.37
CA GLN A 58 -7.12 7.93 -5.17
C GLN A 58 -6.39 9.03 -4.41
N GLU A 59 -7.12 10.08 -4.10
CA GLU A 59 -6.65 11.21 -3.31
C GLU A 59 -7.61 11.50 -2.16
N ILE A 60 -7.07 11.94 -1.03
CA ILE A 60 -7.88 12.43 0.08
C ILE A 60 -8.19 13.91 -0.13
N GLN A 61 -9.43 14.31 0.18
CA GLN A 61 -9.88 15.68 0.02
C GLN A 61 -9.45 16.53 1.24
N VAL A 62 -8.13 16.72 1.39
CA VAL A 62 -7.54 17.52 2.46
C VAL A 62 -6.42 18.40 1.91
N GLN A 63 -6.42 19.66 2.33
CA GLN A 63 -5.29 20.55 2.10
C GLN A 63 -4.33 20.45 3.28
N VAL A 64 -3.07 20.16 3.01
CA VAL A 64 -2.00 20.07 3.99
C VAL A 64 -1.04 21.23 3.75
N ALA A 65 -0.80 22.05 4.78
CA ALA A 65 0.18 23.13 4.69
C ALA A 65 1.60 22.55 4.53
N GLU A 66 2.47 23.26 3.82
CA GLU A 66 3.84 22.79 3.55
C GLU A 66 4.64 22.54 4.84
N GLU A 67 4.43 23.40 5.85
CA GLU A 67 5.06 23.30 7.17
C GLU A 67 4.65 22.05 7.96
N ASP A 68 3.52 21.43 7.63
CA ASP A 68 3.03 20.22 8.30
C ASP A 68 3.57 18.94 7.65
N LYS A 69 4.23 19.05 6.49
CA LYS A 69 4.79 17.92 5.76
C LYS A 69 6.21 17.63 6.24
N THR A 70 6.50 16.36 6.40
CA THR A 70 7.84 15.87 6.74
C THR A 70 8.36 14.99 5.62
N ASP A 71 9.45 15.39 4.99
CA ASP A 71 10.12 14.62 3.94
C ASP A 71 10.78 13.36 4.52
N ILE A 72 10.46 12.21 3.96
CA ILE A 72 11.01 10.91 4.35
C ILE A 72 12.21 10.58 3.48
N VAL A 73 13.33 11.20 3.79
CA VAL A 73 14.61 10.97 3.12
C VAL A 73 15.27 9.72 3.66
N LEU A 74 15.62 8.77 2.78
CA LEU A 74 16.17 7.47 3.14
C LEU A 74 17.36 7.13 2.24
N ARG A 75 18.41 6.59 2.84
CA ARG A 75 19.48 5.94 2.08
C ARG A 75 19.06 4.53 1.71
N SER A 76 19.66 3.98 0.64
CA SER A 76 19.47 2.57 0.28
C SER A 76 19.67 1.66 1.50
N GLY A 77 18.74 0.73 1.71
CA GLY A 77 18.67 -0.18 2.85
C GLY A 77 17.96 0.37 4.09
N GLN A 78 17.63 1.65 4.16
CA GLN A 78 16.83 2.19 5.25
C GLN A 78 15.33 1.93 5.04
N VAL A 79 14.57 1.97 6.13
CA VAL A 79 13.14 1.64 6.15
C VAL A 79 12.36 2.74 6.85
N SER A 80 11.24 3.14 6.28
CA SER A 80 10.20 3.87 7.01
C SER A 80 9.09 2.91 7.44
N LEU A 81 8.58 3.10 8.65
CA LEU A 81 7.39 2.41 9.16
C LEU A 81 6.28 3.43 9.37
N HIS A 82 5.12 3.16 8.80
CA HIS A 82 3.98 4.06 8.97
C HIS A 82 2.67 3.31 9.14
N HIS A 83 1.78 3.92 9.90
CA HIS A 83 0.44 3.42 10.15
C HIS A 83 -0.42 3.48 8.88
N GLY A 84 -1.39 2.56 8.71
CA GLY A 84 -2.27 2.52 7.54
C GLY A 84 -3.12 3.77 7.32
N ARG A 85 -3.34 4.58 8.38
CA ARG A 85 -4.07 5.87 8.32
C ARG A 85 -3.16 7.09 8.21
N MET A 86 -1.83 6.92 8.14
CA MET A 86 -0.92 8.04 7.96
C MET A 86 -1.25 8.78 6.67
N ILE A 87 -1.50 10.08 6.76
CA ILE A 87 -1.60 10.94 5.57
C ILE A 87 -0.22 11.03 4.96
N HIS A 88 -0.12 10.62 3.70
CA HIS A 88 1.14 10.61 2.98
C HIS A 88 0.92 10.84 1.48
N GLY A 89 1.95 11.32 0.83
CA GLY A 89 1.98 11.51 -0.61
C GLY A 89 3.42 11.56 -1.11
N SER A 90 3.59 11.76 -2.39
CA SER A 90 4.90 11.98 -3.01
C SER A 90 4.78 13.02 -4.10
N GLY A 91 5.75 13.92 -4.20
CA GLY A 91 5.93 14.78 -5.35
C GLY A 91 6.46 14.01 -6.57
N PRO A 92 6.57 14.68 -7.72
CA PRO A 92 7.18 14.10 -8.91
C PRO A 92 8.67 13.81 -8.66
N ASN A 93 9.20 12.82 -9.38
CA ASN A 93 10.64 12.58 -9.43
C ASN A 93 11.24 13.53 -10.50
N SER A 94 12.02 14.51 -10.08
CA SER A 94 12.74 15.46 -10.93
C SER A 94 14.21 15.11 -11.10
N SER A 95 14.68 14.01 -10.47
CA SER A 95 16.06 13.54 -10.61
C SER A 95 16.26 12.74 -11.90
N GLU A 96 17.53 12.52 -12.26
CA GLU A 96 17.92 11.72 -13.44
C GLU A 96 17.82 10.19 -13.17
N ASP A 97 17.52 9.76 -11.95
CA ASP A 97 17.49 8.33 -11.59
C ASP A 97 16.13 7.90 -11.02
N ARG A 98 15.93 6.60 -10.91
CA ARG A 98 14.71 5.99 -10.40
C ARG A 98 14.69 5.95 -8.89
N ARG A 99 13.55 6.26 -8.30
CA ARG A 99 13.27 5.94 -6.91
C ARG A 99 12.65 4.55 -6.81
N ILE A 100 13.37 3.61 -6.22
CA ILE A 100 12.93 2.21 -6.09
C ILE A 100 12.71 1.90 -4.61
N GLY A 101 11.51 1.41 -4.30
CA GLY A 101 11.16 0.96 -2.96
C GLY A 101 10.48 -0.41 -2.98
N PHE A 102 10.69 -1.17 -1.92
CA PHE A 102 9.99 -2.42 -1.66
C PHE A 102 9.04 -2.24 -0.49
N VAL A 103 7.77 -2.56 -0.70
CA VAL A 103 6.70 -2.28 0.28
C VAL A 103 6.15 -3.57 0.84
N ILE A 104 6.15 -3.67 2.17
CA ILE A 104 5.55 -4.78 2.91
C ILE A 104 4.46 -4.22 3.82
N ARG A 105 3.28 -4.79 3.78
CA ARG A 105 2.21 -4.48 4.73
C ARG A 105 2.06 -5.61 5.72
N TYR A 106 2.28 -5.28 7.00
CA TYR A 106 2.02 -6.19 8.11
C TYR A 106 0.65 -5.87 8.69
N VAL A 107 -0.14 -6.90 8.87
CA VAL A 107 -1.51 -6.79 9.37
C VAL A 107 -1.73 -7.84 10.45
N SER A 108 -2.51 -7.51 11.48
CA SER A 108 -2.92 -8.50 12.48
C SER A 108 -3.96 -9.46 11.88
N PRO A 109 -3.95 -10.75 12.25
CA PRO A 109 -4.92 -11.72 11.74
C PRO A 109 -6.39 -11.42 12.07
N ASP A 110 -6.67 -10.53 13.01
CA ASP A 110 -8.02 -10.08 13.37
C ASP A 110 -8.60 -9.02 12.42
N VAL A 111 -7.78 -8.46 11.54
CA VAL A 111 -8.23 -7.50 10.53
C VAL A 111 -9.01 -8.22 9.43
N MET A 112 -10.13 -7.63 9.01
CA MET A 112 -11.01 -8.23 8.00
C MET A 112 -10.91 -7.50 6.67
N GLN A 113 -10.98 -8.27 5.59
CA GLN A 113 -11.29 -7.76 4.26
C GLN A 113 -12.80 -7.47 4.19
N GLU A 114 -13.18 -6.23 3.83
CA GLU A 114 -14.59 -5.79 3.80
C GLU A 114 -15.17 -5.72 2.40
N VAL A 115 -14.34 -5.84 1.37
CA VAL A 115 -14.73 -5.56 -0.01
C VAL A 115 -14.60 -6.80 -0.90
N ALA A 116 -13.47 -7.50 -0.85
CA ALA A 116 -13.27 -8.72 -1.62
C ALA A 116 -13.74 -9.97 -0.84
N GLN A 117 -14.12 -11.02 -1.56
CA GLN A 117 -14.54 -12.29 -0.95
C GLN A 117 -13.41 -13.02 -0.23
N LYS A 118 -12.19 -12.82 -0.67
CA LYS A 118 -10.97 -13.45 -0.11
C LYS A 118 -9.84 -12.44 -0.03
N ASP A 119 -9.01 -12.59 0.97
CA ASP A 119 -7.72 -11.94 1.03
C ASP A 119 -6.63 -12.96 1.37
N TYR A 120 -5.40 -12.65 0.99
CA TYR A 120 -4.28 -13.57 1.07
C TYR A 120 -3.17 -12.96 1.91
N ALA A 121 -2.62 -13.77 2.82
CA ALA A 121 -1.50 -13.32 3.65
C ALA A 121 -0.55 -14.48 3.96
N MET A 122 0.70 -14.13 4.22
CA MET A 122 1.69 -15.06 4.76
C MET A 122 1.75 -14.86 6.28
N LEU A 123 1.52 -15.92 7.04
CA LEU A 123 1.69 -15.86 8.49
C LEU A 123 3.18 -15.82 8.83
N VAL A 124 3.67 -14.64 9.20
CA VAL A 124 5.10 -14.43 9.49
C VAL A 124 5.42 -14.59 10.97
N ARG A 125 4.43 -14.45 11.85
CA ARG A 125 4.61 -14.62 13.31
C ARG A 125 3.28 -14.89 14.00
N GLY A 126 3.33 -15.66 15.11
CA GLY A 126 2.17 -15.87 15.98
C GLY A 126 1.22 -16.96 15.47
N VAL A 127 -0.03 -16.82 15.80
CA VAL A 127 -1.10 -17.76 15.46
C VAL A 127 -2.30 -16.98 14.92
N ASP A 128 -2.77 -17.34 13.74
CA ASP A 128 -4.04 -16.86 13.22
C ASP A 128 -5.20 -17.68 13.80
N ARG A 129 -5.98 -17.07 14.68
CA ARG A 129 -7.21 -17.65 15.24
C ARG A 129 -8.46 -17.16 14.53
N ALA A 130 -8.38 -16.02 13.88
CA ALA A 130 -9.51 -15.37 13.20
C ALA A 130 -9.81 -16.01 11.85
N ARG A 131 -8.79 -16.51 11.15
CA ARG A 131 -8.90 -17.20 9.84
C ARG A 131 -9.56 -16.33 8.76
N HIS A 132 -9.26 -15.05 8.78
CA HIS A 132 -9.79 -14.11 7.78
C HIS A 132 -8.99 -14.17 6.46
N PHE A 133 -7.76 -14.68 6.51
CA PHE A 133 -6.87 -14.74 5.35
C PHE A 133 -6.69 -16.17 4.84
N VAL A 134 -6.58 -16.30 3.53
CA VAL A 134 -6.06 -17.50 2.90
C VAL A 134 -4.53 -17.48 3.04
N HIS A 135 -3.99 -18.43 3.78
CA HIS A 135 -2.55 -18.49 4.02
C HIS A 135 -1.81 -19.11 2.85
N TYR A 136 -0.65 -18.53 2.53
CA TYR A 136 0.29 -19.13 1.59
C TYR A 136 1.71 -19.11 2.17
N THR A 137 2.58 -19.89 1.56
CA THR A 137 4.00 -20.02 1.95
C THR A 137 4.91 -19.44 0.87
N PRO A 138 6.17 -19.13 1.18
CA PRO A 138 7.13 -18.75 0.15
C PRO A 138 7.24 -19.79 -0.95
N PRO A 139 7.54 -19.39 -2.21
CA PRO A 139 7.75 -20.34 -3.30
C PRO A 139 8.96 -21.25 -3.02
N PRO A 140 8.89 -22.56 -3.35
CA PRO A 140 9.98 -23.49 -3.12
C PRO A 140 11.21 -23.24 -4.04
N SER A 141 10.99 -22.52 -5.12
CA SER A 141 12.04 -22.08 -6.06
C SER A 141 11.60 -20.85 -6.82
N LEU A 142 12.52 -20.15 -7.47
CA LEU A 142 12.20 -19.04 -8.36
C LEU A 142 11.26 -19.51 -9.48
N PHE A 143 10.21 -18.75 -9.71
CA PHE A 143 9.19 -18.98 -10.75
C PHE A 143 8.53 -20.37 -10.70
N ALA A 144 8.40 -20.97 -9.50
CA ALA A 144 7.68 -22.23 -9.33
C ALA A 144 6.27 -22.17 -9.96
N PRO A 145 5.86 -23.08 -10.85
CA PRO A 145 4.59 -22.99 -11.58
C PRO A 145 3.36 -22.87 -10.67
N SER A 146 3.36 -23.60 -9.54
CA SER A 146 2.29 -23.52 -8.55
C SER A 146 2.15 -22.12 -7.92
N HIS A 147 3.26 -21.41 -7.74
CA HIS A 147 3.26 -20.06 -7.16
C HIS A 147 3.02 -18.97 -8.21
N LEU A 148 3.31 -19.23 -9.46
CA LEU A 148 2.86 -18.35 -10.55
C LEU A 148 1.34 -18.39 -10.68
N ALA A 149 0.73 -19.58 -10.62
CA ALA A 149 -0.72 -19.70 -10.60
C ALA A 149 -1.36 -19.02 -9.38
N LEU A 150 -0.78 -19.21 -8.19
CA LEU A 150 -1.21 -18.54 -6.97
C LEU A 150 -1.06 -17.01 -7.08
N TYR A 151 0.02 -16.53 -7.70
CA TYR A 151 0.22 -15.09 -7.93
C TYR A 151 -0.94 -14.50 -8.76
N GLU A 152 -1.36 -15.18 -9.83
CA GLU A 152 -2.48 -14.73 -10.65
C GLU A 152 -3.80 -14.70 -9.85
N GLU A 153 -4.04 -15.71 -9.01
CA GLU A 153 -5.21 -15.74 -8.13
C GLU A 153 -5.21 -14.58 -7.14
N ILE A 154 -4.06 -14.31 -6.49
CA ILE A 154 -3.89 -13.19 -5.56
C ILE A 154 -4.06 -11.85 -6.29
N ARG A 155 -3.46 -11.70 -7.46
CA ARG A 155 -3.53 -10.50 -8.28
C ARG A 155 -4.99 -10.17 -8.61
N GLU A 156 -5.76 -11.14 -9.04
CA GLU A 156 -7.17 -10.95 -9.36
C GLU A 156 -8.00 -10.57 -8.12
N ALA A 157 -7.80 -11.23 -6.98
CA ALA A 157 -8.47 -10.88 -5.74
C ALA A 157 -8.14 -9.44 -5.28
N LYS A 158 -6.88 -9.03 -5.39
CA LYS A 158 -6.46 -7.66 -5.08
C LYS A 158 -7.05 -6.64 -6.04
N LYS A 159 -7.08 -6.94 -7.35
CA LYS A 159 -7.73 -6.10 -8.36
C LYS A 159 -9.20 -5.87 -8.01
N GLN A 160 -9.92 -6.90 -7.64
CA GLN A 160 -11.33 -6.79 -7.21
C GLN A 160 -11.50 -5.87 -6.00
N ALA A 161 -10.66 -6.02 -4.97
CA ALA A 161 -10.70 -5.15 -3.79
C ALA A 161 -10.41 -3.69 -4.15
N MET A 162 -9.34 -3.44 -4.89
CA MET A 162 -8.90 -2.09 -5.24
C MET A 162 -9.85 -1.38 -6.20
N MET A 163 -10.57 -2.11 -7.05
CA MET A 163 -11.48 -1.55 -8.04
C MET A 163 -12.94 -1.53 -7.56
N ALA A 164 -13.24 -2.01 -6.37
CA ALA A 164 -14.61 -2.01 -5.85
C ALA A 164 -15.15 -0.57 -5.73
N GLY A 165 -16.33 -0.35 -6.32
CA GLY A 165 -16.97 0.96 -6.37
C GLY A 165 -16.33 1.96 -7.34
N ALA A 166 -15.31 1.58 -8.11
CA ALA A 166 -14.71 2.45 -9.10
C ALA A 166 -15.65 2.72 -10.27
N SER A 167 -15.65 3.96 -10.77
CA SER A 167 -16.47 4.37 -11.91
C SER A 167 -15.87 4.00 -13.28
N LYS A 168 -14.58 3.64 -13.30
CA LYS A 168 -13.82 3.26 -14.51
C LYS A 168 -12.96 2.04 -14.23
N SER A 169 -12.61 1.29 -15.28
CA SER A 169 -11.59 0.24 -15.19
C SER A 169 -10.18 0.85 -15.21
N SER A 170 -9.23 0.14 -14.59
CA SER A 170 -7.80 0.46 -14.67
C SER A 170 -7.07 -0.69 -15.36
N THR A 171 -6.13 -0.37 -16.22
CA THR A 171 -5.25 -1.33 -16.91
C THR A 171 -3.97 -1.65 -16.11
N LEU A 172 -3.78 -1.03 -14.96
CA LEU A 172 -2.53 -1.17 -14.19
C LEU A 172 -2.22 -2.63 -13.77
N TYR A 173 -3.25 -3.48 -13.74
CA TYR A 173 -3.15 -4.89 -13.34
C TYR A 173 -3.57 -5.86 -14.45
N ASP A 174 -3.66 -5.40 -15.70
CA ASP A 174 -3.96 -6.23 -16.86
C ASP A 174 -2.73 -6.98 -17.39
#